data_8c51874d34fc13dacee18c1daebfd362
#
_entry.id   8c51874d34fc13dacee18c1daebfd362
#
_cell.length_a   1.000
_cell.length_b   1.000
_cell.length_c   1.000
_cell.angle_alpha   90.00
_cell.angle_beta   90.00
_cell.angle_gamma   90.00
#
_symmetry.space_group_name_H-M   'P 1'
#
loop_
_entity.id
_entity.type
_entity.pdbx_description
1 polymer ?
#
loop_
_entity_poly.entity_id
_entity_poly.type
_entity_poly.pdbx_seq_one_letter_code
_entity_poly.pdbx_strand_id
1 'polypeptide(L)'
;MGSMKTPGVYIIEKNAFPNSVVEAPTAIPAFIGYTERAVNGNDDLTNVPWKISSMTEYIQYFGGGPDLKFEVDIKDGSLCIEGKNSYTLYYNMMLFFANGGGACYIVSVGSYKDALKKDSMITGLGKLTLEQEITLVAIPEAVNLSSSEEFKDIQQQMLSHCGNTMKNRFALLDIYPKANEKTKIEDQVNFFCDNIGSSFLSYGAAYFPWLNTSIVGERDLKGDMFTWTDNAYIHRTQLDAGFAEIVESLFVEEFEIKENVVKNGHTFKLEEVVEGDIYADSDTEKTKVIGRIESIK
;
A
#
# COMPACT_ATOMS: atom_id res chain seq x y z
N MET A 1 11.96 54.89 -29.59
CA MET A 1 12.75 55.42 -28.43
C MET A 1 12.62 56.92 -28.45
N GLY A 2 11.99 57.53 -27.44
CA GLY A 2 11.88 59.00 -27.33
C GLY A 2 13.26 59.59 -27.01
N SER A 3 13.68 60.58 -27.77
CA SER A 3 14.92 61.31 -27.54
C SER A 3 14.82 62.12 -26.24
N MET A 4 15.66 61.84 -25.28
CA MET A 4 15.80 62.59 -24.02
C MET A 4 16.40 63.93 -24.31
N LYS A 5 15.65 65.02 -24.08
CA LYS A 5 16.00 66.41 -24.51
C LYS A 5 16.61 67.29 -23.42
N THR A 6 16.69 66.79 -22.17
CA THR A 6 17.19 67.60 -21.06
C THR A 6 18.28 66.82 -20.32
N PRO A 7 19.40 67.48 -19.94
CA PRO A 7 20.40 66.81 -19.09
C PRO A 7 19.82 66.39 -17.75
N GLY A 8 19.95 65.12 -17.38
CA GLY A 8 19.42 64.58 -16.14
C GLY A 8 19.78 63.10 -15.99
N VAL A 9 19.52 62.52 -14.80
CA VAL A 9 19.65 61.10 -14.56
C VAL A 9 18.32 60.45 -14.88
N TYR A 10 18.34 59.52 -15.82
CA TYR A 10 17.15 58.78 -16.24
C TYR A 10 17.30 57.33 -15.80
N ILE A 11 16.34 56.83 -15.06
CA ILE A 11 16.26 55.41 -14.72
C ILE A 11 15.46 54.73 -15.83
N ILE A 12 16.11 53.84 -16.57
CA ILE A 12 15.46 52.98 -17.55
C ILE A 12 15.35 51.60 -16.92
N GLU A 13 14.17 51.21 -16.53
CA GLU A 13 13.90 49.81 -16.17
C GLU A 13 13.98 48.93 -17.43
N LYS A 14 15.05 48.19 -17.56
CA LYS A 14 15.12 47.05 -18.49
C LYS A 14 14.69 45.81 -17.78
N ASN A 15 13.60 45.21 -18.26
CA ASN A 15 13.24 43.87 -17.83
C ASN A 15 14.41 42.93 -18.20
N ALA A 16 15.26 42.58 -17.23
CA ALA A 16 16.46 41.74 -17.43
C ALA A 16 16.09 40.25 -17.60
N PHE A 17 14.85 39.92 -17.33
CA PHE A 17 14.35 38.58 -17.53
C PHE A 17 13.73 38.47 -18.91
N PRO A 18 14.19 37.56 -19.78
CA PRO A 18 13.46 37.22 -20.98
C PRO A 18 12.05 36.78 -20.56
N ASN A 19 11.02 37.14 -21.36
CA ASN A 19 9.67 36.60 -21.21
C ASN A 19 9.66 35.10 -21.58
N SER A 20 10.49 34.30 -20.91
CA SER A 20 10.40 32.85 -21.00
C SER A 20 9.24 32.46 -20.11
N VAL A 21 8.19 31.97 -20.69
CA VAL A 21 7.16 31.21 -19.98
C VAL A 21 7.87 29.98 -19.44
N VAL A 22 8.15 29.98 -18.14
CA VAL A 22 8.65 28.78 -17.46
C VAL A 22 7.45 27.86 -17.36
N GLU A 23 7.55 26.67 -17.95
CA GLU A 23 6.52 25.64 -17.84
C GLU A 23 6.30 25.32 -16.36
N ALA A 24 5.09 25.53 -15.87
CA ALA A 24 4.75 25.15 -14.50
C ALA A 24 4.71 23.62 -14.44
N PRO A 25 5.38 22.98 -13.46
CA PRO A 25 5.29 21.55 -13.28
C PRO A 25 3.83 21.14 -13.07
N THR A 26 3.35 20.25 -13.92
CA THR A 26 2.02 19.66 -13.84
C THR A 26 2.11 18.26 -13.22
N ALA A 27 1.01 17.75 -12.67
CA ALA A 27 0.93 16.40 -12.11
C ALA A 27 1.94 16.11 -10.99
N ILE A 28 2.03 17.00 -10.00
CA ILE A 28 2.76 16.74 -8.74
C ILE A 28 1.77 16.15 -7.73
N PRO A 29 1.85 14.82 -7.46
CA PRO A 29 0.99 14.19 -6.48
C PRO A 29 1.49 14.38 -5.05
N ALA A 30 0.55 14.38 -4.11
CA ALA A 30 0.81 14.19 -2.69
C ALA A 30 0.17 12.90 -2.21
N PHE A 31 0.96 12.09 -1.53
CA PHE A 31 0.54 10.83 -0.93
C PHE A 31 0.56 10.97 0.58
N ILE A 32 -0.54 10.56 1.23
CA ILE A 32 -0.69 10.61 2.68
C ILE A 32 -0.85 9.18 3.19
N GLY A 33 -0.08 8.80 4.21
CA GLY A 33 -0.17 7.46 4.79
C GLY A 33 0.84 7.23 5.90
N TYR A 34 0.96 5.99 6.31
CA TYR A 34 1.86 5.56 7.38
C TYR A 34 3.19 5.08 6.78
N THR A 35 4.26 5.24 7.54
CA THR A 35 5.62 4.92 7.10
C THR A 35 6.38 4.21 8.21
N GLU A 36 7.51 3.56 7.90
CA GLU A 36 8.34 2.94 8.94
C GLU A 36 8.86 3.99 9.93
N ARG A 37 9.29 5.12 9.40
CA ARG A 37 9.79 6.29 10.12
C ARG A 37 9.51 7.55 9.31
N ALA A 38 9.71 8.73 9.89
CA ALA A 38 9.59 10.00 9.19
C ALA A 38 10.63 10.97 9.77
N VAL A 39 11.87 10.93 9.22
CA VAL A 39 12.99 11.69 9.79
C VAL A 39 13.93 12.25 8.72
N ASN A 40 14.47 13.44 8.97
CA ASN A 40 15.60 14.00 8.23
C ASN A 40 16.71 14.37 9.21
N GLY A 41 17.70 13.49 9.37
CA GLY A 41 18.68 13.63 10.43
C GLY A 41 18.04 13.55 11.81
N ASN A 42 18.00 14.66 12.53
CA ASN A 42 17.38 14.79 13.85
C ASN A 42 15.97 15.41 13.80
N ASP A 43 15.52 15.85 12.64
CA ASP A 43 14.22 16.50 12.48
C ASP A 43 13.11 15.47 12.24
N ASP A 44 12.02 15.58 12.96
CA ASP A 44 10.82 14.79 12.78
C ASP A 44 10.00 15.33 11.60
N LEU A 45 9.73 14.48 10.61
CA LEU A 45 8.92 14.78 9.44
C LEU A 45 7.46 14.32 9.57
N THR A 46 7.03 13.88 10.74
CA THR A 46 5.64 13.46 10.96
C THR A 46 4.70 14.65 10.75
N ASN A 47 3.69 14.48 9.90
CA ASN A 47 2.77 15.54 9.47
C ASN A 47 3.45 16.74 8.76
N VAL A 48 4.64 16.54 8.18
CA VAL A 48 5.32 17.54 7.36
C VAL A 48 5.28 17.08 5.91
N PRO A 49 4.71 17.87 4.98
CA PRO A 49 4.79 17.59 3.56
C PRO A 49 6.25 17.60 3.10
N TRP A 50 6.77 16.48 2.67
CA TRP A 50 8.16 16.33 2.26
C TRP A 50 8.28 15.93 0.80
N LYS A 51 8.98 16.75 0.01
CA LYS A 51 9.15 16.54 -1.43
C LYS A 51 10.26 15.54 -1.69
N ILE A 52 9.98 14.53 -2.50
CA ILE A 52 10.92 13.51 -2.95
C ILE A 52 10.81 13.33 -4.47
N SER A 53 11.83 12.75 -5.08
CA SER A 53 11.91 12.54 -6.53
C SER A 53 12.25 11.08 -6.91
N SER A 54 12.52 10.23 -5.93
CA SER A 54 12.91 8.84 -6.16
C SER A 54 12.53 7.93 -5.00
N MET A 55 12.45 6.61 -5.27
CA MET A 55 12.25 5.60 -4.23
C MET A 55 13.44 5.56 -3.23
N THR A 56 14.65 5.89 -3.67
CA THR A 56 15.82 5.99 -2.79
C THR A 56 15.65 7.09 -1.75
N GLU A 57 15.15 8.26 -2.15
CA GLU A 57 14.83 9.35 -1.23
C GLU A 57 13.68 8.97 -0.28
N TYR A 58 12.66 8.25 -0.80
CA TYR A 58 11.60 7.73 0.05
C TYR A 58 12.18 6.86 1.17
N ILE A 59 13.01 5.87 0.84
CA ILE A 59 13.62 4.97 1.82
C ILE A 59 14.51 5.73 2.80
N GLN A 60 15.24 6.73 2.33
CA GLN A 60 16.09 7.55 3.18
C GLN A 60 15.33 8.26 4.29
N TYR A 61 14.19 8.88 3.96
CA TYR A 61 13.42 9.72 4.91
C TYR A 61 12.33 8.94 5.64
N PHE A 62 11.68 7.99 4.94
CA PHE A 62 10.47 7.31 5.42
C PHE A 62 10.68 5.82 5.72
N GLY A 63 11.82 5.27 5.35
CA GLY A 63 12.17 3.87 5.64
C GLY A 63 11.68 2.87 4.61
N GLY A 64 11.69 1.60 4.98
CA GLY A 64 11.27 0.47 4.17
C GLY A 64 9.77 0.21 4.20
N GLY A 65 9.37 -0.87 3.52
CA GLY A 65 7.99 -1.36 3.57
C GLY A 65 7.64 -2.02 4.90
N PRO A 66 6.35 -2.14 5.20
CA PRO A 66 5.90 -2.92 6.35
C PRO A 66 6.22 -4.40 6.16
N ASP A 67 6.38 -5.12 7.26
CA ASP A 67 6.52 -6.57 7.24
C ASP A 67 5.27 -7.20 6.61
N LEU A 68 5.46 -7.95 5.54
CA LEU A 68 4.39 -8.73 4.94
C LEU A 68 4.02 -9.88 5.86
N LYS A 69 2.74 -10.01 6.15
CA LYS A 69 2.19 -11.12 6.94
C LYS A 69 0.98 -11.69 6.24
N PHE A 70 0.96 -13.00 6.15
CA PHE A 70 -0.12 -13.75 5.53
C PHE A 70 -0.65 -14.76 6.54
N GLU A 71 -1.95 -14.82 6.67
CA GLU A 71 -2.63 -15.86 7.42
C GLU A 71 -3.13 -16.91 6.44
N VAL A 72 -2.80 -18.14 6.71
CA VAL A 72 -3.19 -19.29 5.90
C VAL A 72 -4.20 -20.10 6.66
N ASP A 73 -5.35 -20.34 6.07
CA ASP A 73 -6.45 -21.10 6.66
C ASP A 73 -7.01 -22.09 5.64
N ILE A 74 -7.62 -23.17 6.11
CA ILE A 74 -8.32 -24.14 5.28
C ILE A 74 -9.81 -23.92 5.46
N LYS A 75 -10.46 -23.34 4.44
CA LYS A 75 -11.91 -23.14 4.43
C LYS A 75 -12.55 -24.03 3.38
N ASP A 76 -13.53 -24.83 3.78
CA ASP A 76 -14.27 -25.71 2.88
C ASP A 76 -13.38 -26.66 2.04
N GLY A 77 -12.25 -27.12 2.61
CA GLY A 77 -11.29 -27.98 1.92
C GLY A 77 -10.40 -27.25 0.91
N SER A 78 -10.45 -25.93 0.88
CA SER A 78 -9.62 -25.08 0.04
C SER A 78 -8.68 -24.23 0.88
N LEU A 79 -7.46 -24.04 0.40
CA LEU A 79 -6.47 -23.19 1.03
C LEU A 79 -6.81 -21.72 0.78
N CYS A 80 -6.98 -20.96 1.84
CA CYS A 80 -7.23 -19.53 1.80
C CYS A 80 -6.02 -18.78 2.38
N ILE A 81 -5.51 -17.81 1.64
CA ILE A 81 -4.42 -16.93 2.09
C ILE A 81 -4.96 -15.53 2.20
N GLU A 82 -4.88 -14.97 3.38
CA GLU A 82 -5.28 -13.59 3.62
C GLU A 82 -4.07 -12.75 4.03
N GLY A 83 -3.79 -11.67 3.29
CA GLY A 83 -2.80 -10.69 3.68
C GLY A 83 -3.27 -9.90 4.90
N LYS A 84 -2.45 -9.80 5.93
CA LYS A 84 -2.74 -9.05 7.16
C LYS A 84 -2.09 -7.66 7.19
N ASN A 85 -1.65 -7.17 6.05
CA ASN A 85 -1.00 -5.88 5.98
C ASN A 85 -2.01 -4.77 5.67
N SER A 86 -2.08 -3.78 6.57
CA SER A 86 -2.97 -2.62 6.40
C SER A 86 -2.26 -1.39 5.82
N TYR A 87 -0.91 -1.41 5.72
CA TYR A 87 -0.12 -0.28 5.26
C TYR A 87 0.29 -0.50 3.81
N THR A 88 -0.16 0.36 2.91
CA THR A 88 0.03 0.19 1.47
C THR A 88 0.80 1.33 0.82
N LEU A 89 1.09 2.43 1.54
CA LEU A 89 1.76 3.59 0.97
C LEU A 89 3.09 3.22 0.31
N TYR A 90 3.95 2.44 0.98
CA TYR A 90 5.25 2.02 0.46
C TYR A 90 5.13 1.33 -0.91
N TYR A 91 4.20 0.38 -1.04
CA TYR A 91 3.99 -0.37 -2.28
C TYR A 91 3.41 0.52 -3.39
N ASN A 92 2.54 1.47 -3.04
CA ASN A 92 2.05 2.48 -3.97
C ASN A 92 3.19 3.37 -4.48
N MET A 93 4.15 3.73 -3.62
CA MET A 93 5.33 4.49 -4.02
C MET A 93 6.26 3.68 -4.91
N MET A 94 6.47 2.39 -4.63
CA MET A 94 7.19 1.49 -5.53
C MET A 94 6.54 1.46 -6.92
N LEU A 95 5.21 1.29 -6.97
CA LEU A 95 4.46 1.27 -8.23
C LEU A 95 4.57 2.61 -8.96
N PHE A 96 4.41 3.72 -8.25
CA PHE A 96 4.51 5.07 -8.81
C PHE A 96 5.87 5.31 -9.48
N PHE A 97 6.97 5.06 -8.78
CA PHE A 97 8.31 5.26 -9.34
C PHE A 97 8.68 4.24 -10.41
N ALA A 98 8.24 2.98 -10.29
CA ALA A 98 8.46 1.95 -11.31
C ALA A 98 7.78 2.29 -12.64
N ASN A 99 6.68 3.05 -12.61
CA ASN A 99 5.96 3.54 -13.79
C ASN A 99 6.41 4.93 -14.26
N GLY A 100 7.58 5.41 -13.85
CA GLY A 100 8.13 6.69 -14.30
C GLY A 100 7.60 7.90 -13.52
N GLY A 101 7.11 7.70 -12.30
CA GLY A 101 6.70 8.78 -11.41
C GLY A 101 7.85 9.76 -11.15
N GLY A 102 7.55 11.05 -11.18
CA GLY A 102 8.50 12.14 -10.93
C GLY A 102 8.44 12.65 -9.49
N ALA A 103 8.69 13.95 -9.32
CA ALA A 103 8.63 14.58 -8.01
C ALA A 103 7.21 14.48 -7.41
N CYS A 104 7.15 14.14 -6.12
CA CYS A 104 5.91 14.04 -5.36
C CYS A 104 6.13 14.46 -3.91
N TYR A 105 5.03 14.67 -3.18
CA TYR A 105 5.04 14.96 -1.76
C TYR A 105 4.57 13.75 -0.96
N ILE A 106 5.24 13.47 0.15
CA ILE A 106 4.83 12.45 1.12
C ILE A 106 4.47 13.15 2.43
N VAL A 107 3.35 12.75 3.01
CA VAL A 107 2.96 13.14 4.37
C VAL A 107 2.81 11.89 5.20
N SER A 108 3.79 11.64 6.05
CA SER A 108 3.70 10.57 7.05
C SER A 108 2.78 10.99 8.19
N VAL A 109 1.76 10.20 8.48
CA VAL A 109 0.77 10.51 9.54
C VAL A 109 0.91 9.59 10.76
N GLY A 110 1.91 8.71 10.74
CA GLY A 110 2.22 7.77 11.81
C GLY A 110 3.16 6.67 11.33
N SER A 111 3.46 5.74 12.23
CA SER A 111 4.34 4.60 11.97
C SER A 111 3.54 3.30 11.77
N TYR A 112 4.20 2.24 11.28
CA TYR A 112 3.59 0.91 11.17
C TYR A 112 3.23 0.25 12.53
N LYS A 113 3.55 0.91 13.64
CA LYS A 113 3.16 0.48 15.00
C LYS A 113 1.83 1.09 15.43
N ASP A 114 1.36 2.10 14.72
CA ASP A 114 0.14 2.83 15.06
C ASP A 114 -1.05 2.21 14.30
N ALA A 115 -2.20 2.14 14.92
CA ALA A 115 -3.40 1.74 14.19
C ALA A 115 -3.79 2.80 13.14
N LEU A 116 -4.35 2.36 12.03
CA LEU A 116 -4.91 3.28 11.03
C LEU A 116 -6.03 4.12 11.66
N LYS A 117 -5.95 5.44 11.51
CA LYS A 117 -6.94 6.37 12.05
C LYS A 117 -7.33 7.41 11.01
N LYS A 118 -8.62 7.58 10.83
CA LYS A 118 -9.22 8.63 10.00
C LYS A 118 -8.65 10.02 10.34
N ASP A 119 -8.64 10.38 11.61
CA ASP A 119 -8.25 11.73 12.06
C ASP A 119 -6.78 12.05 11.76
N SER A 120 -5.89 11.05 11.80
CA SER A 120 -4.50 11.21 11.42
C SER A 120 -4.37 11.54 9.92
N MET A 121 -5.11 10.82 9.06
CA MET A 121 -5.12 11.04 7.62
C MET A 121 -5.70 12.41 7.26
N ILE A 122 -6.79 12.84 7.93
CA ILE A 122 -7.38 14.17 7.74
C ILE A 122 -6.42 15.27 8.21
N THR A 123 -5.71 15.05 9.32
CA THR A 123 -4.68 15.99 9.78
C THR A 123 -3.57 16.15 8.75
N GLY A 124 -3.08 15.03 8.19
CA GLY A 124 -2.09 15.04 7.10
C GLY A 124 -2.58 15.78 5.86
N LEU A 125 -3.84 15.58 5.48
CA LEU A 125 -4.47 16.30 4.36
C LEU A 125 -4.47 17.81 4.61
N GLY A 126 -4.78 18.25 5.83
CA GLY A 126 -4.77 19.67 6.22
C GLY A 126 -3.38 20.31 6.09
N LYS A 127 -2.29 19.55 6.28
CA LYS A 127 -0.92 20.06 6.14
C LYS A 127 -0.56 20.45 4.71
N LEU A 128 -1.21 19.85 3.71
CA LEU A 128 -0.99 20.19 2.30
C LEU A 128 -1.49 21.60 1.90
N THR A 129 -2.18 22.31 2.77
CA THR A 129 -2.73 23.64 2.47
C THR A 129 -1.66 24.66 2.15
N LEU A 130 -0.46 24.52 2.73
CA LEU A 130 0.65 25.44 2.51
C LEU A 130 1.43 25.16 1.23
N GLU A 131 1.28 23.98 0.63
CA GLU A 131 2.03 23.55 -0.54
C GLU A 131 1.24 23.83 -1.83
N GLN A 132 1.60 24.88 -2.55
CA GLN A 132 0.86 25.32 -3.74
C GLN A 132 1.17 24.52 -5.01
N GLU A 133 2.28 23.80 -5.06
CA GLU A 133 2.71 23.02 -6.23
C GLU A 133 1.88 21.75 -6.45
N ILE A 134 1.24 21.24 -5.40
CA ILE A 134 0.51 19.98 -5.43
C ILE A 134 -0.71 20.10 -6.33
N THR A 135 -0.85 19.15 -7.25
CA THR A 135 -1.96 19.10 -8.20
C THR A 135 -2.87 17.88 -8.01
N LEU A 136 -2.36 16.82 -7.40
CA LEU A 136 -3.09 15.57 -7.14
C LEU A 136 -2.95 15.19 -5.67
N VAL A 137 -4.01 14.60 -5.09
CA VAL A 137 -4.00 14.10 -3.70
C VAL A 137 -4.50 12.67 -3.66
N ALA A 138 -3.75 11.79 -3.00
CA ALA A 138 -4.12 10.39 -2.80
C ALA A 138 -3.89 9.96 -1.34
N ILE A 139 -4.79 9.15 -0.79
CA ILE A 139 -4.68 8.52 0.53
C ILE A 139 -4.89 7.01 0.36
N PRO A 140 -3.86 6.26 -0.09
CA PRO A 140 -4.03 4.85 -0.48
C PRO A 140 -4.52 3.95 0.65
N GLU A 141 -4.15 4.24 1.89
CA GLU A 141 -4.47 3.42 3.06
C GLU A 141 -5.88 3.62 3.61
N ALA A 142 -6.61 4.62 3.09
CA ALA A 142 -8.00 4.87 3.52
C ALA A 142 -8.90 3.64 3.31
N VAL A 143 -8.65 2.84 2.29
CA VAL A 143 -9.41 1.62 1.97
C VAL A 143 -9.27 0.52 3.03
N ASN A 144 -8.21 0.56 3.85
CA ASN A 144 -7.91 -0.41 4.88
C ASN A 144 -8.47 -0.03 6.26
N LEU A 145 -9.23 1.07 6.34
CA LEU A 145 -9.97 1.42 7.56
C LEU A 145 -11.05 0.37 7.84
N SER A 146 -11.28 0.09 9.11
CA SER A 146 -12.28 -0.89 9.55
C SER A 146 -13.72 -0.47 9.30
N SER A 147 -13.96 0.84 9.11
CA SER A 147 -15.28 1.43 8.96
C SER A 147 -15.48 2.07 7.60
N SER A 148 -16.52 1.66 6.88
CA SER A 148 -16.94 2.29 5.63
C SER A 148 -17.35 3.76 5.81
N GLU A 149 -17.85 4.13 6.98
CA GLU A 149 -18.20 5.52 7.30
C GLU A 149 -16.95 6.39 7.45
N GLU A 150 -15.90 5.87 8.11
CA GLU A 150 -14.63 6.60 8.22
C GLU A 150 -13.97 6.77 6.85
N PHE A 151 -14.01 5.74 6.01
CA PHE A 151 -13.55 5.82 4.63
C PHE A 151 -14.29 6.89 3.85
N LYS A 152 -15.62 6.87 3.88
CA LYS A 152 -16.48 7.87 3.24
C LYS A 152 -16.13 9.30 3.69
N ASP A 153 -15.98 9.51 4.99
CA ASP A 153 -15.61 10.82 5.54
C ASP A 153 -14.28 11.32 4.95
N ILE A 154 -13.28 10.46 4.82
CA ILE A 154 -11.99 10.83 4.20
C ILE A 154 -12.18 11.24 2.74
N GLN A 155 -12.95 10.46 1.95
CA GLN A 155 -13.18 10.78 0.54
C GLN A 155 -13.89 12.14 0.39
N GLN A 156 -14.87 12.43 1.22
CA GLN A 156 -15.56 13.71 1.24
C GLN A 156 -14.64 14.87 1.67
N GLN A 157 -13.74 14.64 2.64
CA GLN A 157 -12.75 15.62 3.06
C GLN A 157 -11.71 15.89 1.96
N MET A 158 -11.30 14.88 1.20
CA MET A 158 -10.42 15.06 0.04
C MET A 158 -11.09 15.93 -1.01
N LEU A 159 -12.36 15.66 -1.35
CA LEU A 159 -13.13 16.48 -2.29
C LEU A 159 -13.30 17.92 -1.80
N SER A 160 -13.62 18.11 -0.52
CA SER A 160 -13.73 19.44 0.08
C SER A 160 -12.40 20.18 0.09
N HIS A 161 -11.31 19.51 0.42
CA HIS A 161 -9.97 20.10 0.37
C HIS A 161 -9.62 20.57 -1.06
N CYS A 162 -9.89 19.72 -2.06
CA CYS A 162 -9.59 20.03 -3.45
C CYS A 162 -10.53 21.10 -4.04
N GLY A 163 -11.85 21.02 -3.79
CA GLY A 163 -12.85 21.85 -4.45
C GLY A 163 -13.21 23.13 -3.69
N ASN A 164 -13.16 23.12 -2.36
CA ASN A 164 -13.49 24.28 -1.54
C ASN A 164 -12.24 25.06 -1.10
N THR A 165 -11.28 24.37 -0.51
CA THR A 165 -10.13 25.02 0.14
C THR A 165 -9.08 25.46 -0.88
N MET A 166 -8.63 24.55 -1.74
CA MET A 166 -7.47 24.79 -2.60
C MET A 166 -7.82 25.19 -4.03
N LYS A 167 -8.79 24.53 -4.65
CA LYS A 167 -9.28 24.78 -6.02
C LYS A 167 -8.26 24.63 -7.16
N ASN A 168 -7.04 24.18 -6.84
CA ASN A 168 -5.92 24.00 -7.76
C ASN A 168 -5.45 22.54 -7.85
N ARG A 169 -6.17 21.59 -7.23
CA ARG A 169 -5.77 20.18 -7.15
C ARG A 169 -6.98 19.27 -7.28
N PHE A 170 -6.68 17.99 -7.50
CA PHE A 170 -7.65 16.96 -7.82
C PHE A 170 -7.49 15.75 -6.91
N ALA A 171 -8.58 15.22 -6.40
CA ALA A 171 -8.58 14.06 -5.51
C ALA A 171 -8.62 12.74 -6.31
N LEU A 172 -7.70 11.85 -6.02
CA LEU A 172 -7.72 10.47 -6.50
C LEU A 172 -8.42 9.61 -5.44
N LEU A 173 -9.59 9.11 -5.79
CA LEU A 173 -10.48 8.40 -4.89
C LEU A 173 -10.49 6.90 -5.21
N ASP A 174 -10.72 6.09 -4.18
CA ASP A 174 -10.92 4.66 -4.29
C ASP A 174 -12.35 4.26 -3.99
N ILE A 175 -12.72 3.03 -4.33
CA ILE A 175 -13.97 2.42 -3.92
C ILE A 175 -13.70 1.46 -2.76
N TYR A 176 -14.47 1.59 -1.67
CA TYR A 176 -14.32 0.76 -0.48
C TYR A 176 -14.60 -0.71 -0.80
N PRO A 177 -13.67 -1.62 -0.47
CA PRO A 177 -13.89 -3.04 -0.68
C PRO A 177 -14.91 -3.55 0.32
N LYS A 178 -16.13 -3.77 -0.15
CA LYS A 178 -17.12 -4.41 0.70
C LYS A 178 -16.74 -5.87 0.90
N ALA A 179 -16.54 -6.26 2.15
CA ALA A 179 -15.92 -7.50 2.60
C ALA A 179 -16.66 -8.82 2.28
N ASN A 180 -17.28 -8.95 1.12
CA ASN A 180 -17.83 -10.21 0.65
C ASN A 180 -17.47 -10.41 -0.82
N GLU A 181 -16.68 -11.44 -1.11
CA GLU A 181 -16.32 -11.89 -2.47
C GLU A 181 -17.53 -12.12 -3.40
N LYS A 182 -18.73 -12.24 -2.83
CA LYS A 182 -20.00 -12.42 -3.56
C LYS A 182 -20.68 -11.11 -3.93
N THR A 183 -20.13 -9.95 -3.53
CA THR A 183 -20.75 -8.65 -3.85
C THR A 183 -20.45 -8.29 -5.31
N LYS A 184 -21.49 -8.10 -6.11
CA LYS A 184 -21.32 -7.72 -7.51
C LYS A 184 -20.62 -6.37 -7.61
N ILE A 185 -19.84 -6.19 -8.67
CA ILE A 185 -19.13 -4.93 -8.99
C ILE A 185 -20.10 -3.75 -8.99
N GLU A 186 -21.27 -3.92 -9.59
CA GLU A 186 -22.32 -2.91 -9.65
C GLU A 186 -22.78 -2.44 -8.26
N ASP A 187 -22.91 -3.36 -7.30
CA ASP A 187 -23.34 -3.04 -5.94
C ASP A 187 -22.26 -2.22 -5.19
N GLN A 188 -20.99 -2.47 -5.45
CA GLN A 188 -19.89 -1.71 -4.86
C GLN A 188 -19.84 -0.29 -5.42
N VAL A 189 -20.01 -0.15 -6.74
CA VAL A 189 -20.07 1.15 -7.41
C VAL A 189 -21.29 1.95 -6.94
N ASN A 190 -22.46 1.34 -6.88
CA ASN A 190 -23.67 1.99 -6.38
C ASN A 190 -23.51 2.44 -4.93
N PHE A 191 -22.93 1.59 -4.06
CA PHE A 191 -22.65 1.96 -2.68
C PHE A 191 -21.72 3.17 -2.60
N PHE A 192 -20.69 3.24 -3.42
CA PHE A 192 -19.81 4.41 -3.49
C PHE A 192 -20.58 5.66 -3.94
N CYS A 193 -21.32 5.58 -5.04
CA CYS A 193 -22.09 6.70 -5.57
C CYS A 193 -23.12 7.25 -4.57
N ASP A 194 -23.79 6.36 -3.84
CA ASP A 194 -24.80 6.75 -2.85
C ASP A 194 -24.19 7.42 -1.61
N ASN A 195 -22.91 7.14 -1.33
CA ASN A 195 -22.24 7.59 -0.11
C ASN A 195 -21.25 8.74 -0.29
N ILE A 196 -20.72 8.98 -1.50
CA ILE A 196 -19.71 10.03 -1.73
C ILE A 196 -20.27 11.44 -1.55
N GLY A 197 -21.60 11.61 -1.61
CA GLY A 197 -22.27 12.89 -1.54
C GLY A 197 -22.33 13.61 -2.89
N SER A 198 -22.74 14.86 -2.89
CA SER A 198 -22.94 15.67 -4.10
C SER A 198 -22.00 16.86 -4.23
N SER A 199 -21.15 17.12 -3.24
CA SER A 199 -20.31 18.30 -3.15
C SER A 199 -18.95 18.10 -3.81
N PHE A 200 -18.54 19.04 -4.65
CA PHE A 200 -17.20 19.10 -5.24
C PHE A 200 -16.79 17.89 -6.10
N LEU A 201 -17.74 17.15 -6.65
CA LEU A 201 -17.48 15.96 -7.46
C LEU A 201 -16.60 16.21 -8.69
N SER A 202 -16.61 17.44 -9.24
CA SER A 202 -15.75 17.85 -10.34
C SER A 202 -14.26 17.94 -9.97
N TYR A 203 -13.92 17.83 -8.69
CA TYR A 203 -12.56 17.89 -8.18
C TYR A 203 -11.99 16.51 -7.77
N GLY A 204 -12.59 15.43 -8.21
CA GLY A 204 -12.09 14.09 -7.95
C GLY A 204 -12.52 13.08 -8.99
N ALA A 205 -11.78 11.97 -9.05
CA ALA A 205 -12.15 10.80 -9.82
C ALA A 205 -11.90 9.54 -9.00
N ALA A 206 -12.84 8.59 -9.06
CA ALA A 206 -12.71 7.28 -8.46
C ALA A 206 -12.27 6.25 -9.50
N TYR A 207 -11.36 5.37 -9.12
CA TYR A 207 -10.83 4.31 -9.96
C TYR A 207 -11.21 2.94 -9.41
N PHE A 208 -11.72 2.10 -10.30
CA PHE A 208 -12.15 0.74 -9.96
C PHE A 208 -12.25 -0.11 -11.25
N PRO A 209 -11.98 -1.42 -11.21
CA PRO A 209 -11.52 -2.24 -10.08
C PRO A 209 -10.04 -2.02 -9.75
N TRP A 210 -9.58 -2.55 -8.62
CA TRP A 210 -8.18 -2.55 -8.27
C TRP A 210 -7.39 -3.44 -9.20
N LEU A 211 -6.15 -3.04 -9.46
CA LEU A 211 -5.27 -3.75 -10.36
C LEU A 211 -4.38 -4.72 -9.59
N ASN A 212 -4.25 -5.93 -10.08
CA ASN A 212 -3.19 -6.84 -9.65
C ASN A 212 -1.86 -6.35 -10.22
N THR A 213 -0.84 -6.29 -9.37
CA THR A 213 0.49 -5.79 -9.74
C THR A 213 1.56 -6.81 -9.39
N SER A 214 2.71 -6.72 -10.05
CA SER A 214 3.90 -7.52 -9.77
C SER A 214 4.94 -6.79 -8.90
N ILE A 215 4.52 -5.77 -8.15
CA ILE A 215 5.41 -4.99 -7.27
C ILE A 215 5.96 -5.83 -6.13
N VAL A 216 5.14 -6.73 -5.60
CA VAL A 216 5.60 -7.82 -4.72
C VAL A 216 5.52 -9.10 -5.53
N GLY A 217 6.64 -9.75 -5.72
CA GLY A 217 6.75 -11.00 -6.45
C GLY A 217 7.12 -12.15 -5.52
N GLU A 218 7.16 -13.34 -6.08
CA GLU A 218 7.53 -14.58 -5.37
C GLU A 218 8.88 -14.47 -4.63
N ARG A 219 9.85 -13.75 -5.22
CA ARG A 219 11.19 -13.54 -4.64
C ARG A 219 11.18 -12.72 -3.34
N ASP A 220 10.12 -11.98 -3.11
CA ASP A 220 9.96 -11.12 -1.93
C ASP A 220 9.28 -11.86 -0.78
N LEU A 221 8.76 -13.05 -1.04
CA LEU A 221 8.08 -13.89 -0.07
C LEU A 221 9.06 -14.79 0.67
N LYS A 222 8.86 -14.92 1.98
CA LYS A 222 9.65 -15.80 2.86
C LYS A 222 8.72 -16.61 3.75
N GLY A 223 9.17 -17.81 4.15
CA GLY A 223 8.36 -18.72 4.96
C GLY A 223 7.91 -18.15 6.30
N ASP A 224 8.69 -17.25 6.89
CA ASP A 224 8.37 -16.58 8.15
C ASP A 224 7.27 -15.51 8.05
N MET A 225 6.87 -15.16 6.83
CA MET A 225 5.75 -14.25 6.57
C MET A 225 4.39 -14.94 6.66
N PHE A 226 4.36 -16.30 6.61
CA PHE A 226 3.12 -17.07 6.61
C PHE A 226 2.84 -17.63 7.99
N THR A 227 1.62 -17.42 8.49
CA THR A 227 1.13 -17.94 9.77
C THR A 227 -0.07 -18.83 9.49
N TRP A 228 -0.02 -20.06 10.01
CA TRP A 228 -1.10 -21.04 9.88
C TRP A 228 -1.99 -20.98 11.11
N THR A 229 -3.29 -21.03 10.92
CA THR A 229 -4.25 -20.91 12.02
C THR A 229 -4.36 -22.18 12.86
N ASP A 230 -4.08 -23.33 12.26
CA ASP A 230 -4.09 -24.61 12.93
C ASP A 230 -2.87 -25.47 12.55
N ASN A 231 -2.51 -26.47 13.37
CA ASN A 231 -1.59 -27.52 12.99
C ASN A 231 -2.17 -28.28 11.82
N ALA A 232 -1.75 -27.94 10.61
CA ALA A 232 -2.34 -28.48 9.40
C ALA A 232 -1.34 -29.40 8.70
N TYR A 233 -1.77 -30.62 8.51
CA TYR A 233 -1.22 -31.51 7.51
C TYR A 233 -1.98 -31.25 6.21
N ILE A 234 -1.27 -30.84 5.17
CA ILE A 234 -1.88 -30.46 3.90
C ILE A 234 -1.51 -31.49 2.85
N HIS A 235 -2.50 -32.16 2.31
CA HIS A 235 -2.28 -33.03 1.18
C HIS A 235 -1.89 -32.23 -0.07
N ARG A 236 -0.88 -32.70 -0.79
CA ARG A 236 -0.40 -32.13 -2.04
C ARG A 236 -1.56 -31.82 -3.03
N THR A 237 -2.58 -32.67 -3.05
CA THR A 237 -3.75 -32.53 -3.90
C THR A 237 -4.66 -31.34 -3.53
N GLN A 238 -4.46 -30.73 -2.36
CA GLN A 238 -5.22 -29.58 -1.86
C GLN A 238 -4.53 -28.25 -2.20
N LEU A 239 -3.31 -28.31 -2.74
CA LEU A 239 -2.57 -27.11 -3.14
C LEU A 239 -2.94 -26.75 -4.58
N ASP A 240 -3.36 -25.51 -4.79
CA ASP A 240 -3.41 -24.93 -6.13
C ASP A 240 -1.98 -24.87 -6.71
N ALA A 241 -1.84 -25.09 -8.03
CA ALA A 241 -0.54 -25.22 -8.69
C ALA A 241 0.38 -24.00 -8.47
N GLY A 242 -0.18 -22.78 -8.50
CA GLY A 242 0.56 -21.55 -8.24
C GLY A 242 1.04 -21.42 -6.81
N PHE A 243 0.26 -21.91 -5.86
CA PHE A 243 0.64 -21.92 -4.45
C PHE A 243 1.62 -23.03 -4.12
N ALA A 244 1.54 -24.17 -4.79
CA ALA A 244 2.50 -25.26 -4.63
C ALA A 244 3.93 -24.80 -4.97
N GLU A 245 4.11 -24.02 -6.04
CA GLU A 245 5.42 -23.45 -6.40
C GLU A 245 5.95 -22.49 -5.32
N ILE A 246 5.10 -21.61 -4.79
CA ILE A 246 5.48 -20.67 -3.72
C ILE A 246 5.87 -21.45 -2.49
N VAL A 247 5.07 -22.43 -2.08
CA VAL A 247 5.34 -23.23 -0.88
C VAL A 247 6.58 -24.10 -1.10
N GLU A 248 6.78 -24.67 -2.27
CA GLU A 248 8.00 -25.43 -2.58
C GLU A 248 9.27 -24.56 -2.47
N SER A 249 9.19 -23.28 -2.81
CA SER A 249 10.32 -22.34 -2.66
C SER A 249 10.61 -21.94 -1.20
N LEU A 250 9.65 -22.15 -0.30
CA LEU A 250 9.71 -21.73 1.11
C LEU A 250 10.20 -22.83 2.06
N PHE A 251 10.44 -24.05 1.58
CA PHE A 251 10.81 -25.18 2.43
C PHE A 251 12.21 -25.08 3.00
N VAL A 252 12.28 -25.33 4.29
CA VAL A 252 13.52 -25.31 5.06
C VAL A 252 14.07 -26.71 5.30
N GLU A 253 13.23 -27.75 5.24
CA GLU A 253 13.64 -29.11 5.57
C GLU A 253 12.82 -30.16 4.79
N GLU A 254 13.50 -31.07 4.12
CA GLU A 254 12.92 -32.28 3.54
C GLU A 254 13.16 -33.45 4.48
N PHE A 255 12.20 -34.33 4.66
CA PHE A 255 12.37 -35.51 5.50
C PHE A 255 11.71 -36.75 4.91
N GLU A 256 12.32 -37.88 5.21
CA GLU A 256 11.87 -39.19 4.77
C GLU A 256 11.04 -39.85 5.87
N ILE A 257 9.88 -40.44 5.51
CA ILE A 257 9.04 -41.20 6.43
C ILE A 257 9.21 -42.67 6.11
N LYS A 258 9.77 -43.42 7.06
CA LYS A 258 9.98 -44.89 6.97
C LYS A 258 9.00 -45.66 7.81
N GLU A 259 8.50 -45.06 8.87
CA GLU A 259 7.61 -45.66 9.86
C GLU A 259 6.66 -44.55 10.36
N ASN A 260 5.69 -44.92 11.20
CA ASN A 260 4.87 -43.89 11.86
C ASN A 260 5.77 -43.02 12.74
N VAL A 261 5.81 -41.76 12.46
CA VAL A 261 6.71 -40.79 13.11
C VAL A 261 5.91 -39.71 13.81
N VAL A 262 6.36 -39.29 14.98
CA VAL A 262 5.87 -38.12 15.67
C VAL A 262 6.91 -37.02 15.49
N LYS A 263 6.54 -35.93 14.81
CA LYS A 263 7.41 -34.77 14.63
C LYS A 263 6.63 -33.55 15.10
N ASN A 264 7.19 -32.77 16.04
CA ASN A 264 6.58 -31.59 16.63
C ASN A 264 5.13 -31.78 17.12
N GLY A 265 4.86 -32.95 17.75
CA GLY A 265 3.54 -33.29 18.30
C GLY A 265 2.53 -33.82 17.29
N HIS A 266 2.82 -33.77 16.00
CA HIS A 266 1.99 -34.37 14.96
C HIS A 266 2.45 -35.79 14.63
N THR A 267 1.49 -36.73 14.54
CA THR A 267 1.76 -38.12 14.21
C THR A 267 1.49 -38.37 12.74
N PHE A 268 2.55 -38.70 11.99
CA PHE A 268 2.46 -39.14 10.60
C PHE A 268 2.25 -40.63 10.54
N LYS A 269 1.18 -41.08 9.94
CA LYS A 269 0.92 -42.49 9.68
C LYS A 269 1.22 -42.81 8.22
N LEU A 270 1.99 -43.89 8.01
CA LEU A 270 2.47 -44.28 6.68
C LEU A 270 1.34 -44.48 5.66
N GLU A 271 0.16 -44.86 6.13
CA GLU A 271 -1.01 -45.12 5.29
C GLU A 271 -1.77 -43.81 4.86
N GLU A 272 -1.47 -42.68 5.53
CA GLU A 272 -2.21 -41.46 5.39
C GLU A 272 -1.40 -40.38 4.65
N VAL A 273 -0.09 -40.55 4.44
CA VAL A 273 0.81 -39.54 3.85
C VAL A 273 1.19 -39.90 2.42
N VAL A 274 1.40 -38.89 1.61
CA VAL A 274 1.82 -39.00 0.21
C VAL A 274 3.09 -38.20 -0.02
N GLU A 275 3.98 -38.69 -0.90
CA GLU A 275 5.20 -37.96 -1.25
C GLU A 275 4.86 -36.54 -1.77
N GLY A 276 5.56 -35.56 -1.25
CA GLY A 276 5.34 -34.15 -1.55
C GLY A 276 4.31 -33.45 -0.66
N ASP A 277 3.73 -34.17 0.35
CA ASP A 277 2.89 -33.53 1.35
C ASP A 277 3.70 -32.59 2.25
N ILE A 278 3.03 -31.56 2.74
CA ILE A 278 3.64 -30.49 3.50
C ILE A 278 3.18 -30.54 4.93
N TYR A 279 4.09 -30.35 5.84
CA TYR A 279 3.81 -30.25 7.26
C TYR A 279 4.02 -28.81 7.75
N ALA A 280 3.00 -28.24 8.35
CA ALA A 280 3.05 -26.95 9.02
C ALA A 280 2.80 -27.14 10.53
N ASP A 281 3.61 -26.50 11.35
CA ASP A 281 3.47 -26.51 12.81
C ASP A 281 2.96 -25.14 13.29
N SER A 282 1.89 -25.13 14.06
CA SER A 282 1.40 -23.94 14.76
C SER A 282 1.95 -23.95 16.18
N ASP A 283 3.08 -23.32 16.39
CA ASP A 283 3.49 -22.99 17.76
C ASP A 283 2.84 -21.66 18.17
N THR A 284 2.49 -21.51 19.45
CA THR A 284 1.66 -20.42 20.00
C THR A 284 2.16 -19.01 19.72
N GLU A 285 3.37 -18.84 19.21
CA GLU A 285 3.95 -17.54 18.84
C GLU A 285 4.35 -17.41 17.37
N LYS A 286 4.54 -18.50 16.64
CA LYS A 286 4.94 -18.46 15.21
C LYS A 286 4.59 -19.77 14.53
N THR A 287 3.61 -19.75 13.68
CA THR A 287 3.35 -20.89 12.79
C THR A 287 4.40 -20.91 11.68
N LYS A 288 5.02 -22.05 11.50
CA LYS A 288 6.14 -22.20 10.58
C LYS A 288 5.89 -23.44 9.72
N VAL A 289 6.04 -23.32 8.41
CA VAL A 289 6.15 -24.49 7.55
C VAL A 289 7.50 -25.15 7.85
N ILE A 290 7.48 -26.39 8.33
CA ILE A 290 8.69 -27.02 8.86
C ILE A 290 9.28 -28.06 7.93
N GLY A 291 8.54 -28.56 6.95
CA GLY A 291 9.13 -29.52 6.06
C GLY A 291 8.18 -30.12 5.04
N ARG A 292 8.78 -30.78 4.07
CA ARG A 292 8.14 -31.54 3.01
C ARG A 292 8.49 -33.03 3.14
N ILE A 293 7.55 -33.88 2.84
CA ILE A 293 7.80 -35.32 2.78
C ILE A 293 8.50 -35.63 1.46
N GLU A 294 9.78 -35.96 1.54
CA GLU A 294 10.62 -36.27 0.36
C GLU A 294 10.32 -37.66 -0.18
N SER A 295 10.18 -38.65 0.70
CA SER A 295 9.89 -39.99 0.30
C SER A 295 9.19 -40.80 1.39
N ILE A 296 8.42 -41.80 0.96
CA ILE A 296 7.80 -42.80 1.83
C ILE A 296 8.42 -44.16 1.50
N LYS A 297 8.99 -44.82 2.48
CA LYS A 297 9.58 -46.17 2.33
C LYS A 297 9.01 -47.15 3.31
#